data_8ff5a8c93563b7eac224dd315450de5f
#
_entry.id   8ff5a8c93563b7eac224dd315450de5f
#
_cell.length_a   1.000
_cell.length_b   1.000
_cell.length_c   1.000
_cell.angle_alpha   90.00
_cell.angle_beta   90.00
_cell.angle_gamma   90.00
#
_symmetry.space_group_name_H-M   'P 1'
#
loop_
_entity.id
_entity.type
_entity.pdbx_description
1 polymer ?
#
loop_
_entity_poly.entity_id
_entity_poly.type
_entity_poly.pdbx_seq_one_letter_code
_entity_poly.pdbx_strand_id
1 'polypeptide(L)'
;MVDPISSSSTTSMSAAENQSLHAHKRGDAKHSHSKQVSNQHLLLIALVLTLGFAGVEGAAAYFANSLALISDAGHMVTDAAALGLALLAQIISRRPPSAKHSFGFGRAEALAAFVNSLVMLALVAWIVYEAITRFYEPHKVDGLTVTVVAAIGLVMNIVVAWVLSRDKKSVNTRAALVHVIGDLLGSIAALIAGVVIQLTGWMPIDAILSILVSLLILKSTISILQESYHFLMEGVPLHIDYLAVGKDLRAVPGVLAVHDLHVWEMTPSFPALIGHIEITQMQEWPSIMSRINAMLLDKHGIDHVTLQPEEIGSANKLEPIDSPSTGSSQIHQGDTFYVECINGEGRHRMAYHAWGDPSNPQVLICAHGLTRRGSDFKTLAQAMCQDFYVVCPDVVGRGDSDRLSNPMQYAVPQYVADMTQLVKHLGAAQLNWFGTSMGGLIGMVYAAMPNSPIRKMLINDVGPRIEPEAIARLSSYVGQPFSFSNRADALEKLNAICATFGDHTPEEWEIYNGPMLAQRDGKWVMHYDPDIAVPFTSVNPIMAKAGEMAMWHAFKQIHIPILIVRGGDSDLLSAATVAEMCKSNPYARSIEIPNVGHAPSFIKAEQIALAKEFFG
;
A
#
# COMPACT_ATOMS: atom_id res chain seq x y z
N MET A 1 72.76 15.05 17.14
CA MET A 1 72.31 16.44 17.19
C MET A 1 70.86 16.47 16.79
N VAL A 2 70.12 16.91 17.74
CA VAL A 2 68.73 17.36 17.77
C VAL A 2 67.64 16.29 17.90
N ASP A 3 67.02 16.42 19.06
CA ASP A 3 66.04 15.57 19.76
C ASP A 3 64.62 15.56 19.15
N PRO A 4 63.78 14.64 19.61
CA PRO A 4 62.40 14.49 19.18
C PRO A 4 61.44 15.22 20.13
N ILE A 5 60.33 15.68 19.60
CA ILE A 5 59.16 16.19 20.36
C ILE A 5 58.00 15.25 20.10
N SER A 6 57.67 14.43 21.00
CA SER A 6 56.67 14.30 22.08
C SER A 6 55.24 14.48 21.68
N SER A 7 54.54 13.39 21.79
CA SER A 7 53.35 12.99 22.59
C SER A 7 51.99 13.51 22.16
N SER A 8 51.25 12.59 21.63
CA SER A 8 49.80 12.53 21.51
C SER A 8 49.12 12.59 22.90
N SER A 9 48.24 13.52 23.09
CA SER A 9 47.24 13.51 24.17
C SER A 9 45.92 13.00 23.62
N THR A 10 45.62 11.75 23.82
CA THR A 10 44.27 11.18 23.77
C THR A 10 43.51 11.63 25.00
N THR A 11 42.60 12.60 24.80
CA THR A 11 41.67 12.98 25.85
C THR A 11 40.52 11.99 25.84
N SER A 12 40.45 11.17 26.86
CA SER A 12 39.30 10.32 27.17
C SER A 12 38.15 11.21 27.59
N MET A 13 37.13 11.36 26.76
CA MET A 13 35.86 11.97 27.16
C MET A 13 35.18 11.08 28.18
N SER A 14 34.91 11.65 29.35
CA SER A 14 34.32 10.96 30.49
C SER A 14 32.83 10.65 30.22
N ALA A 15 32.36 9.57 30.84
CA ALA A 15 30.98 9.06 30.75
C ALA A 15 29.87 10.06 31.22
N ALA A 16 30.25 11.25 31.65
CA ALA A 16 29.33 12.28 32.13
C ALA A 16 28.77 13.21 31.01
N GLU A 17 29.43 13.30 29.85
CA GLU A 17 28.96 14.18 28.74
C GLU A 17 27.90 13.53 27.84
N ASN A 18 27.72 12.23 27.93
CA ASN A 18 26.68 11.53 27.14
C ASN A 18 25.26 11.59 27.76
N GLN A 19 25.06 12.26 28.89
CA GLN A 19 23.74 12.38 29.53
C GLN A 19 23.02 13.70 29.25
N SER A 20 23.61 14.67 28.54
CA SER A 20 23.00 15.98 28.34
C SER A 20 22.17 16.14 27.04
N LEU A 21 22.15 15.14 26.17
CA LEU A 21 21.46 15.22 24.87
C LEU A 21 19.96 14.84 24.90
N HIS A 22 19.41 14.41 26.04
CA HIS A 22 17.99 14.01 26.15
C HIS A 22 17.28 14.57 27.38
N ALA A 23 17.61 15.81 27.79
CA ALA A 23 16.85 16.49 28.84
C ALA A 23 15.70 17.31 28.27
N HIS A 24 14.69 16.68 27.67
CA HIS A 24 13.36 17.25 27.61
C HIS A 24 12.75 17.21 29.02
N LYS A 25 12.38 18.38 29.54
CA LYS A 25 11.69 18.53 30.82
C LYS A 25 10.46 17.61 30.82
N ARG A 26 10.50 16.53 31.56
CA ARG A 26 9.34 15.73 31.92
C ARG A 26 8.45 16.58 32.84
N GLY A 27 7.47 17.25 32.25
CA GLY A 27 6.29 17.72 32.98
C GLY A 27 5.43 16.49 33.30
N ASP A 28 5.26 16.23 34.55
CA ASP A 28 4.25 15.39 35.22
C ASP A 28 3.59 14.21 34.47
N ALA A 29 4.36 13.21 34.07
CA ALA A 29 3.87 11.90 33.65
C ALA A 29 3.62 10.94 34.85
N LYS A 30 3.17 11.44 36.01
CA LYS A 30 2.94 10.61 37.20
C LYS A 30 1.64 9.78 37.19
N HIS A 31 0.76 9.95 36.18
CA HIS A 31 -0.55 9.25 36.18
C HIS A 31 -0.66 8.01 35.27
N SER A 32 0.35 7.70 34.46
CA SER A 32 0.25 6.59 33.48
C SER A 32 0.82 5.25 33.98
N HIS A 33 1.83 5.26 34.86
CA HIS A 33 2.55 4.04 35.22
C HIS A 33 1.78 3.07 36.14
N SER A 34 0.85 3.53 36.97
CA SER A 34 0.12 2.63 37.89
C SER A 34 -1.02 1.85 37.23
N LYS A 35 -1.63 2.36 36.16
CA LYS A 35 -2.69 1.65 35.40
C LYS A 35 -2.14 0.64 34.39
N GLN A 36 -0.93 0.86 33.86
CA GLN A 36 -0.30 -0.06 32.92
C GLN A 36 0.19 -1.38 33.56
N VAL A 37 0.53 -1.36 34.85
CA VAL A 37 0.93 -2.59 35.58
C VAL A 37 -0.25 -3.54 35.76
N SER A 38 -1.49 -3.02 35.81
CA SER A 38 -2.71 -3.81 35.97
C SER A 38 -2.98 -4.76 34.80
N ASN A 39 -2.62 -4.39 33.56
CA ASN A 39 -3.04 -5.13 32.35
C ASN A 39 -2.28 -6.46 32.15
N GLN A 40 -0.99 -6.54 32.52
CA GLN A 40 -0.22 -7.80 32.43
C GLN A 40 -0.76 -8.87 33.38
N HIS A 41 -1.17 -8.46 34.58
CA HIS A 41 -1.75 -9.39 35.55
C HIS A 41 -3.05 -9.99 35.05
N LEU A 42 -3.87 -9.23 34.30
CA LEU A 42 -5.12 -9.74 33.76
C LEU A 42 -4.90 -10.83 32.71
N LEU A 43 -3.98 -10.59 31.76
CA LEU A 43 -3.60 -11.60 30.76
C LEU A 43 -2.93 -12.82 31.39
N LEU A 44 -2.07 -12.62 32.39
CA LEU A 44 -1.42 -13.71 33.12
C LEU A 44 -2.45 -14.57 33.90
N ILE A 45 -3.39 -13.92 34.56
CA ILE A 45 -4.47 -14.64 35.29
C ILE A 45 -5.31 -15.42 34.28
N ALA A 46 -5.73 -14.82 33.17
CA ALA A 46 -6.47 -15.50 32.12
C ALA A 46 -5.70 -16.72 31.59
N LEU A 47 -4.40 -16.55 31.24
CA LEU A 47 -3.52 -17.62 30.77
C LEU A 47 -3.42 -18.78 31.77
N VAL A 48 -3.18 -18.46 33.05
CA VAL A 48 -3.04 -19.49 34.11
C VAL A 48 -4.36 -20.24 34.31
N LEU A 49 -5.50 -19.53 34.28
CA LEU A 49 -6.82 -20.17 34.42
C LEU A 49 -7.13 -21.08 33.23
N THR A 50 -6.91 -20.62 32.01
CA THR A 50 -7.14 -21.40 30.78
C THR A 50 -6.21 -22.62 30.71
N LEU A 51 -4.91 -22.44 30.98
CA LEU A 51 -3.95 -23.54 30.95
C LEU A 51 -4.17 -24.53 32.08
N GLY A 52 -4.53 -24.04 33.29
CA GLY A 52 -4.87 -24.88 34.44
C GLY A 52 -6.09 -25.75 34.15
N PHE A 53 -7.13 -25.18 33.53
CA PHE A 53 -8.32 -25.93 33.17
C PHE A 53 -8.02 -26.95 32.06
N ALA A 54 -7.28 -26.59 31.03
CA ALA A 54 -6.79 -27.51 29.98
C ALA A 54 -6.02 -28.71 30.57
N GLY A 55 -5.20 -28.47 31.62
CA GLY A 55 -4.49 -29.53 32.32
C GLY A 55 -5.42 -30.50 33.08
N VAL A 56 -6.43 -29.96 33.77
CA VAL A 56 -7.46 -30.77 34.47
C VAL A 56 -8.26 -31.59 33.46
N GLU A 57 -8.69 -30.97 32.37
CA GLU A 57 -9.46 -31.62 31.31
C GLU A 57 -8.65 -32.70 30.58
N GLY A 58 -7.39 -32.42 30.26
CA GLY A 58 -6.47 -33.40 29.68
C GLY A 58 -6.21 -34.60 30.58
N ALA A 59 -6.06 -34.38 31.88
CA ALA A 59 -5.95 -35.46 32.85
C ALA A 59 -7.25 -36.28 32.92
N ALA A 60 -8.41 -35.62 33.00
CA ALA A 60 -9.71 -36.30 32.98
C ALA A 60 -9.92 -37.10 31.68
N ALA A 61 -9.53 -36.56 30.56
CA ALA A 61 -9.56 -37.21 29.23
C ALA A 61 -8.72 -38.49 29.19
N TYR A 62 -7.49 -38.43 29.75
CA TYR A 62 -6.59 -39.56 29.83
C TYR A 62 -7.20 -40.69 30.70
N PHE A 63 -7.72 -40.38 31.91
CA PHE A 63 -8.32 -41.38 32.78
C PHE A 63 -9.66 -41.93 32.24
N ALA A 64 -10.43 -41.10 31.54
CA ALA A 64 -11.68 -41.51 30.92
C ALA A 64 -11.52 -42.20 29.56
N ASN A 65 -10.29 -42.25 29.03
CA ASN A 65 -9.97 -42.75 27.69
C ASN A 65 -10.89 -42.16 26.59
N SER A 66 -11.26 -40.86 26.72
CA SER A 66 -12.21 -40.16 25.88
C SER A 66 -11.47 -39.29 24.85
N LEU A 67 -11.58 -39.66 23.58
CA LEU A 67 -10.99 -38.91 22.47
C LEU A 67 -11.62 -37.50 22.32
N ALA A 68 -12.91 -37.36 22.65
CA ALA A 68 -13.59 -36.06 22.64
C ALA A 68 -13.01 -35.08 23.67
N LEU A 69 -12.76 -35.51 24.90
CA LEU A 69 -12.12 -34.71 25.94
C LEU A 69 -10.64 -34.39 25.59
N ILE A 70 -9.90 -35.32 24.94
CA ILE A 70 -8.52 -35.03 24.46
C ILE A 70 -8.55 -33.91 23.42
N SER A 71 -9.53 -33.93 22.50
CA SER A 71 -9.68 -32.89 21.47
C SER A 71 -10.01 -31.53 22.10
N ASP A 72 -10.89 -31.49 23.09
CA ASP A 72 -11.29 -30.27 23.81
C ASP A 72 -10.14 -29.68 24.62
N ALA A 73 -9.41 -30.51 25.36
CA ALA A 73 -8.18 -30.11 26.05
C ALA A 73 -7.11 -29.55 25.06
N GLY A 74 -6.98 -30.14 23.86
CA GLY A 74 -6.11 -29.65 22.79
C GLY A 74 -6.52 -28.24 22.31
N HIS A 75 -7.84 -27.99 22.23
CA HIS A 75 -8.38 -26.67 21.89
C HIS A 75 -8.01 -25.62 22.95
N MET A 76 -8.24 -25.95 24.22
CA MET A 76 -7.88 -25.08 25.34
C MET A 76 -6.37 -24.75 25.42
N VAL A 77 -5.50 -25.67 25.01
CA VAL A 77 -4.04 -25.40 24.89
C VAL A 77 -3.76 -24.37 23.79
N THR A 78 -4.47 -24.45 22.67
CA THR A 78 -4.34 -23.47 21.58
C THR A 78 -4.79 -22.07 22.03
N ASP A 79 -5.87 -22.00 22.81
CA ASP A 79 -6.38 -20.75 23.38
C ASP A 79 -5.40 -20.15 24.40
N ALA A 80 -4.80 -20.99 25.23
CA ALA A 80 -3.73 -20.59 26.13
C ALA A 80 -2.51 -20.06 25.37
N ALA A 81 -2.17 -20.64 24.21
CA ALA A 81 -1.09 -20.14 23.37
C ALA A 81 -1.38 -18.75 22.81
N ALA A 82 -2.64 -18.47 22.40
CA ALA A 82 -3.08 -17.12 21.95
C ALA A 82 -2.98 -16.08 23.08
N LEU A 83 -3.40 -16.43 24.29
CA LEU A 83 -3.24 -15.58 25.49
C LEU A 83 -1.75 -15.38 25.85
N GLY A 84 -0.93 -16.42 25.71
CA GLY A 84 0.51 -16.36 25.90
C GLY A 84 1.20 -15.40 24.91
N LEU A 85 0.80 -15.44 23.64
CA LEU A 85 1.30 -14.52 22.62
C LEU A 85 0.92 -13.07 22.95
N ALA A 86 -0.32 -12.84 23.38
CA ALA A 86 -0.79 -11.53 23.81
C ALA A 86 0.02 -11.00 25.01
N LEU A 87 0.28 -11.82 26.01
CA LEU A 87 1.09 -11.47 27.18
C LEU A 87 2.54 -11.18 26.79
N LEU A 88 3.14 -12.02 25.93
CA LEU A 88 4.50 -11.84 25.44
C LEU A 88 4.65 -10.52 24.68
N ALA A 89 3.71 -10.21 23.80
CA ALA A 89 3.70 -8.96 23.05
C ALA A 89 3.58 -7.74 24.00
N GLN A 90 2.78 -7.82 25.03
CA GLN A 90 2.64 -6.76 26.03
C GLN A 90 3.93 -6.59 26.89
N ILE A 91 4.65 -7.65 27.15
CA ILE A 91 5.98 -7.58 27.81
C ILE A 91 7.00 -6.92 26.89
N ILE A 92 6.99 -7.29 25.61
CA ILE A 92 7.90 -6.74 24.60
C ILE A 92 7.61 -5.26 24.37
N SER A 93 6.35 -4.86 24.28
CA SER A 93 5.94 -3.47 23.99
C SER A 93 6.47 -2.47 25.03
N ARG A 94 6.73 -2.92 26.26
CA ARG A 94 7.27 -2.08 27.34
C ARG A 94 8.79 -1.92 27.34
N ARG A 95 9.50 -2.59 26.46
CA ARG A 95 10.95 -2.41 26.35
C ARG A 95 11.26 -0.98 25.89
N PRO A 96 12.23 -0.31 26.53
CA PRO A 96 12.59 1.05 26.18
C PRO A 96 13.14 1.12 24.75
N PRO A 97 13.05 2.27 24.10
CA PRO A 97 13.73 2.54 22.84
C PRO A 97 15.21 2.18 22.90
N SER A 98 15.76 1.73 21.78
CA SER A 98 17.16 1.36 21.65
C SER A 98 17.75 1.97 20.37
N ALA A 99 19.08 1.94 20.22
CA ALA A 99 19.73 2.46 19.01
C ALA A 99 19.26 1.79 17.70
N LYS A 100 18.72 0.55 17.77
CA LYS A 100 18.16 -0.16 16.62
C LYS A 100 16.65 0.04 16.47
N HIS A 101 15.94 0.45 17.52
CA HIS A 101 14.47 0.63 17.57
C HIS A 101 14.17 1.93 18.30
N SER A 102 14.36 3.05 17.62
CA SER A 102 14.23 4.39 18.19
C SER A 102 12.80 4.70 18.70
N PHE A 103 11.75 4.16 18.06
CA PHE A 103 10.37 4.28 18.52
C PHE A 103 9.99 3.24 19.59
N GLY A 104 10.91 2.34 19.99
CA GLY A 104 10.63 1.24 20.92
C GLY A 104 9.85 0.10 20.26
N PHE A 105 9.11 -0.64 21.09
CA PHE A 105 8.39 -1.86 20.67
C PHE A 105 6.87 -1.75 20.87
N GLY A 106 6.32 -0.53 20.98
CA GLY A 106 4.89 -0.32 21.24
C GLY A 106 3.95 -1.00 20.24
N ARG A 107 4.41 -1.20 19.00
CA ARG A 107 3.65 -1.87 17.92
C ARG A 107 3.56 -3.39 18.07
N ALA A 108 4.32 -4.00 19.01
CA ALA A 108 4.26 -5.44 19.24
C ALA A 108 2.86 -5.92 19.65
N GLU A 109 2.09 -5.08 20.39
CA GLU A 109 0.72 -5.41 20.77
C GLU A 109 -0.22 -5.50 19.56
N ALA A 110 -0.13 -4.56 18.63
CA ALA A 110 -0.95 -4.58 17.42
C ALA A 110 -0.57 -5.74 16.48
N LEU A 111 0.73 -6.05 16.39
CA LEU A 111 1.20 -7.20 15.63
C LEU A 111 0.68 -8.52 16.20
N ALA A 112 0.69 -8.69 17.52
CA ALA A 112 0.12 -9.87 18.16
C ALA A 112 -1.40 -9.96 17.96
N ALA A 113 -2.13 -8.85 18.08
CA ALA A 113 -3.57 -8.81 17.80
C ALA A 113 -3.87 -9.17 16.34
N PHE A 114 -3.06 -8.70 15.38
CA PHE A 114 -3.17 -9.05 13.98
C PHE A 114 -2.96 -10.55 13.75
N VAL A 115 -1.89 -11.13 14.29
CA VAL A 115 -1.58 -12.57 14.19
C VAL A 115 -2.68 -13.40 14.83
N ASN A 116 -3.14 -13.04 16.05
CA ASN A 116 -4.26 -13.72 16.70
C ASN A 116 -5.55 -13.68 15.86
N SER A 117 -5.83 -12.56 15.21
CA SER A 117 -7.00 -12.44 14.33
C SER A 117 -6.90 -13.35 13.10
N LEU A 118 -5.70 -13.52 12.53
CA LEU A 118 -5.47 -14.47 11.43
C LEU A 118 -5.66 -15.92 11.86
N VAL A 119 -5.13 -16.29 13.04
CA VAL A 119 -5.32 -17.63 13.63
C VAL A 119 -6.80 -17.89 13.88
N MET A 120 -7.53 -16.88 14.41
CA MET A 120 -8.96 -16.98 14.66
C MET A 120 -9.78 -17.14 13.36
N LEU A 121 -9.40 -16.45 12.26
CA LEU A 121 -10.03 -16.65 10.96
C LEU A 121 -9.82 -18.08 10.44
N ALA A 122 -8.62 -18.62 10.60
CA ALA A 122 -8.33 -20.00 10.23
C ALA A 122 -9.15 -21.00 11.05
N LEU A 123 -9.28 -20.74 12.37
CA LEU A 123 -10.11 -21.56 13.27
C LEU A 123 -11.59 -21.50 12.88
N VAL A 124 -12.13 -20.31 12.62
CA VAL A 124 -13.52 -20.15 12.15
C VAL A 124 -13.76 -20.91 10.86
N ALA A 125 -12.84 -20.83 9.89
CA ALA A 125 -12.94 -21.58 8.65
C ALA A 125 -12.92 -23.11 8.89
N TRP A 126 -12.09 -23.59 9.81
CA TRP A 126 -12.04 -24.99 10.21
C TRP A 126 -13.35 -25.44 10.88
N ILE A 127 -13.89 -24.67 11.82
CA ILE A 127 -15.15 -24.99 12.51
C ILE A 127 -16.31 -25.06 11.49
N VAL A 128 -16.39 -24.12 10.54
CA VAL A 128 -17.42 -24.14 9.50
C VAL A 128 -17.27 -25.38 8.60
N TYR A 129 -16.06 -25.71 8.20
CA TYR A 129 -15.80 -26.93 7.41
C TYR A 129 -16.22 -28.19 8.17
N GLU A 130 -15.83 -28.32 9.43
CA GLU A 130 -16.18 -29.46 10.30
C GLU A 130 -17.70 -29.54 10.54
N ALA A 131 -18.36 -28.40 10.78
CA ALA A 131 -19.81 -28.36 10.94
C ALA A 131 -20.57 -28.80 9.68
N ILE A 132 -20.09 -28.42 8.50
CA ILE A 132 -20.65 -28.87 7.21
C ILE A 132 -20.48 -30.39 7.05
N THR A 133 -19.30 -30.94 7.35
CA THR A 133 -19.06 -32.40 7.26
C THR A 133 -19.95 -33.19 8.21
N ARG A 134 -20.09 -32.71 9.47
CA ARG A 134 -20.98 -33.34 10.47
C ARG A 134 -22.47 -33.23 10.13
N PHE A 135 -22.86 -32.22 9.36
CA PHE A 135 -24.24 -32.10 8.88
C PHE A 135 -24.60 -33.21 7.89
N TYR A 136 -23.64 -33.60 7.02
CA TYR A 136 -23.82 -34.68 6.04
C TYR A 136 -23.57 -36.08 6.62
N GLU A 137 -22.62 -36.18 7.57
CA GLU A 137 -22.23 -37.44 8.22
C GLU A 137 -22.34 -37.31 9.76
N PRO A 138 -23.56 -37.41 10.35
CA PRO A 138 -23.75 -37.22 11.76
C PRO A 138 -23.03 -38.29 12.61
N HIS A 139 -22.11 -37.85 13.47
CA HIS A 139 -21.47 -38.72 14.46
C HIS A 139 -22.36 -38.90 15.66
N LYS A 140 -22.37 -40.10 16.27
CA LYS A 140 -23.07 -40.33 17.52
C LYS A 140 -22.38 -39.60 18.67
N VAL A 141 -23.04 -38.64 19.23
CA VAL A 141 -22.55 -37.82 20.34
C VAL A 141 -23.32 -38.19 21.61
N ASP A 142 -22.59 -38.44 22.70
CA ASP A 142 -23.24 -38.62 24.01
C ASP A 142 -23.65 -37.26 24.60
N GLY A 143 -24.93 -36.96 24.51
CA GLY A 143 -25.48 -35.66 24.94
C GLY A 143 -25.23 -35.32 26.41
N LEU A 144 -25.14 -36.33 27.31
CA LEU A 144 -24.86 -36.08 28.73
C LEU A 144 -23.43 -35.58 28.95
N THR A 145 -22.45 -36.28 28.36
CA THR A 145 -21.04 -35.91 28.47
C THR A 145 -20.81 -34.52 27.90
N VAL A 146 -21.37 -34.20 26.71
CA VAL A 146 -21.25 -32.86 26.09
C VAL A 146 -21.88 -31.80 27.00
N THR A 147 -23.05 -32.03 27.56
CA THR A 147 -23.72 -31.08 28.44
C THR A 147 -22.91 -30.76 29.69
N VAL A 148 -22.32 -31.77 30.34
CA VAL A 148 -21.52 -31.59 31.57
C VAL A 148 -20.21 -30.84 31.27
N VAL A 149 -19.48 -31.24 30.24
CA VAL A 149 -18.22 -30.60 29.87
C VAL A 149 -18.47 -29.15 29.42
N ALA A 150 -19.49 -28.92 28.57
CA ALA A 150 -19.86 -27.56 28.12
C ALA A 150 -20.30 -26.66 29.29
N ALA A 151 -20.95 -27.19 30.32
CA ALA A 151 -21.33 -26.41 31.51
C ALA A 151 -20.11 -25.97 32.33
N ILE A 152 -19.12 -26.83 32.48
CA ILE A 152 -17.86 -26.50 33.20
C ILE A 152 -17.05 -25.50 32.37
N GLY A 153 -16.88 -25.72 31.06
CA GLY A 153 -16.19 -24.80 30.13
C GLY A 153 -16.85 -23.42 30.11
N LEU A 154 -18.19 -23.38 30.11
CA LEU A 154 -18.95 -22.14 30.18
C LEU A 154 -18.61 -21.30 31.43
N VAL A 155 -18.55 -21.92 32.60
CA VAL A 155 -18.20 -21.23 33.86
C VAL A 155 -16.76 -20.68 33.76
N MET A 156 -15.82 -21.46 33.25
CA MET A 156 -14.45 -21.02 33.10
C MET A 156 -14.32 -19.85 32.11
N ASN A 157 -14.99 -19.94 30.96
CA ASN A 157 -14.99 -18.89 29.97
C ASN A 157 -15.66 -17.60 30.47
N ILE A 158 -16.71 -17.68 31.30
CA ILE A 158 -17.28 -16.52 31.99
C ILE A 158 -16.25 -15.86 32.91
N VAL A 159 -15.51 -16.63 33.71
CA VAL A 159 -14.51 -16.09 34.63
C VAL A 159 -13.37 -15.41 33.86
N VAL A 160 -12.85 -16.05 32.79
CA VAL A 160 -11.79 -15.48 31.97
C VAL A 160 -12.26 -14.23 31.23
N ALA A 161 -13.45 -14.24 30.63
CA ALA A 161 -14.05 -13.08 29.97
C ALA A 161 -14.24 -11.92 30.95
N TRP A 162 -14.72 -12.18 32.17
CA TRP A 162 -14.87 -11.16 33.20
C TRP A 162 -13.52 -10.55 33.62
N VAL A 163 -12.47 -11.36 33.77
CA VAL A 163 -11.12 -10.88 34.06
C VAL A 163 -10.62 -9.96 32.95
N LEU A 164 -10.70 -10.39 31.67
CA LEU A 164 -10.20 -9.62 30.52
C LEU A 164 -11.05 -8.36 30.25
N SER A 165 -12.36 -8.36 30.54
CA SER A 165 -13.24 -7.21 30.30
C SER A 165 -12.89 -5.97 31.15
N ARG A 166 -12.05 -6.13 32.16
CA ARG A 166 -11.55 -5.02 32.99
C ARG A 166 -10.56 -4.10 32.28
N ASP A 167 -9.96 -4.57 31.19
CA ASP A 167 -9.08 -3.75 30.33
C ASP A 167 -9.75 -3.45 28.98
N LYS A 168 -10.19 -2.21 28.81
CA LYS A 168 -10.86 -1.74 27.58
C LYS A 168 -9.91 -0.99 26.62
N LYS A 169 -8.65 -0.76 27.00
CA LYS A 169 -7.75 0.15 26.26
C LYS A 169 -6.78 -0.56 25.32
N SER A 170 -6.33 -1.76 25.64
CA SER A 170 -5.38 -2.52 24.83
C SER A 170 -6.10 -3.25 23.69
N VAL A 171 -5.67 -3.02 22.44
CA VAL A 171 -6.15 -3.75 21.25
C VAL A 171 -5.88 -5.24 21.40
N ASN A 172 -4.73 -5.59 21.97
CA ASN A 172 -4.32 -6.95 22.24
C ASN A 172 -5.21 -7.67 23.25
N THR A 173 -5.57 -6.99 24.37
CA THR A 173 -6.52 -7.53 25.36
C THR A 173 -7.92 -7.64 24.78
N ARG A 174 -8.34 -6.72 23.90
CA ARG A 174 -9.62 -6.80 23.18
C ARG A 174 -9.65 -8.00 22.22
N ALA A 175 -8.57 -8.26 21.50
CA ALA A 175 -8.45 -9.43 20.64
C ALA A 175 -8.56 -10.74 21.44
N ALA A 176 -7.85 -10.82 22.59
CA ALA A 176 -7.94 -11.95 23.49
C ALA A 176 -9.36 -12.12 24.08
N LEU A 177 -10.04 -11.02 24.44
CA LEU A 177 -11.41 -11.04 24.93
C LEU A 177 -12.41 -11.53 23.87
N VAL A 178 -12.24 -11.13 22.60
CA VAL A 178 -13.10 -11.61 21.50
C VAL A 178 -12.92 -13.11 21.29
N HIS A 179 -11.71 -13.63 21.40
CA HIS A 179 -11.45 -15.07 21.37
C HIS A 179 -12.22 -15.79 22.48
N VAL A 180 -12.07 -15.36 23.73
CA VAL A 180 -12.78 -15.96 24.89
C VAL A 180 -14.30 -15.80 24.81
N ILE A 181 -14.83 -14.71 24.22
CA ILE A 181 -16.25 -14.56 23.93
C ILE A 181 -16.71 -15.60 22.90
N GLY A 182 -15.86 -15.91 21.91
CA GLY A 182 -16.10 -16.98 20.96
C GLY A 182 -16.26 -18.34 21.65
N ASP A 183 -15.35 -18.67 22.56
CA ASP A 183 -15.39 -19.91 23.35
C ASP A 183 -16.59 -19.96 24.27
N LEU A 184 -16.97 -18.82 24.87
CA LEU A 184 -18.18 -18.68 25.66
C LEU A 184 -19.45 -18.98 24.84
N LEU A 185 -19.55 -18.41 23.65
CA LEU A 185 -20.68 -18.66 22.73
C LEU A 185 -20.68 -20.11 22.23
N GLY A 186 -19.51 -20.68 21.98
CA GLY A 186 -19.33 -22.08 21.65
C GLY A 186 -19.82 -23.01 22.77
N SER A 187 -19.43 -22.70 24.00
CA SER A 187 -19.88 -23.46 25.20
C SER A 187 -21.39 -23.38 25.40
N ILE A 188 -22.02 -22.21 25.20
CA ILE A 188 -23.49 -22.04 25.24
C ILE A 188 -24.15 -22.87 24.13
N ALA A 189 -23.62 -22.82 22.91
CA ALA A 189 -24.16 -23.58 21.79
C ALA A 189 -24.03 -25.09 22.03
N ALA A 190 -22.90 -25.56 22.55
CA ALA A 190 -22.67 -26.96 22.89
C ALA A 190 -23.61 -27.43 24.02
N LEU A 191 -23.87 -26.57 25.05
CA LEU A 191 -24.83 -26.85 26.11
C LEU A 191 -26.26 -27.03 25.56
N ILE A 192 -26.69 -26.10 24.69
CA ILE A 192 -28.01 -26.18 24.04
C ILE A 192 -28.11 -27.42 23.16
N ALA A 193 -27.05 -27.68 22.33
CA ALA A 193 -27.00 -28.86 21.47
C ALA A 193 -27.08 -30.15 22.30
N GLY A 194 -26.29 -30.28 23.36
CA GLY A 194 -26.28 -31.44 24.26
C GLY A 194 -27.66 -31.72 24.87
N VAL A 195 -28.35 -30.69 25.38
CA VAL A 195 -29.71 -30.81 25.93
C VAL A 195 -30.72 -31.22 24.86
N VAL A 196 -30.67 -30.59 23.66
CA VAL A 196 -31.60 -30.94 22.57
C VAL A 196 -31.36 -32.37 22.07
N ILE A 197 -30.11 -32.77 21.89
CA ILE A 197 -29.74 -34.13 21.48
C ILE A 197 -30.22 -35.15 22.50
N GLN A 198 -30.05 -34.87 23.79
CA GLN A 198 -30.48 -35.75 24.88
C GLN A 198 -32.00 -35.93 24.93
N LEU A 199 -32.78 -34.85 24.69
CA LEU A 199 -34.23 -34.87 24.74
C LEU A 199 -34.89 -35.38 23.46
N THR A 200 -34.32 -35.11 22.29
CA THR A 200 -34.95 -35.33 20.98
C THR A 200 -34.21 -36.33 20.08
N GLY A 201 -32.93 -36.60 20.33
CA GLY A 201 -32.07 -37.37 19.45
C GLY A 201 -31.68 -36.66 18.16
N TRP A 202 -32.00 -35.34 17.99
CA TRP A 202 -31.76 -34.58 16.78
C TRP A 202 -30.33 -34.07 16.70
N MET A 203 -29.43 -34.82 16.03
CA MET A 203 -28.00 -34.56 15.92
C MET A 203 -27.61 -33.28 15.10
N PRO A 204 -28.33 -32.86 14.02
CA PRO A 204 -27.93 -31.70 13.23
C PRO A 204 -27.88 -30.36 13.95
N ILE A 205 -28.50 -30.26 15.14
CA ILE A 205 -28.53 -29.03 15.95
C ILE A 205 -27.13 -28.54 16.31
N ASP A 206 -26.18 -29.45 16.58
CA ASP A 206 -24.80 -29.13 16.91
C ASP A 206 -24.09 -28.39 15.73
N ALA A 207 -24.20 -28.89 14.51
CA ALA A 207 -23.66 -28.28 13.32
C ALA A 207 -24.29 -26.90 13.04
N ILE A 208 -25.60 -26.78 13.18
CA ILE A 208 -26.32 -25.50 12.95
C ILE A 208 -25.87 -24.42 13.93
N LEU A 209 -25.78 -24.74 15.21
CA LEU A 209 -25.36 -23.80 16.26
C LEU A 209 -23.89 -23.44 16.09
N SER A 210 -23.03 -24.38 15.72
CA SER A 210 -21.61 -24.13 15.44
C SER A 210 -21.41 -23.12 14.27
N ILE A 211 -22.18 -23.25 13.18
CA ILE A 211 -22.16 -22.30 12.06
C ILE A 211 -22.64 -20.91 12.52
N LEU A 212 -23.73 -20.84 13.27
CA LEU A 212 -24.27 -19.58 13.76
C LEU A 212 -23.25 -18.82 14.64
N VAL A 213 -22.63 -19.52 15.59
CA VAL A 213 -21.60 -18.95 16.46
C VAL A 213 -20.39 -18.51 15.65
N SER A 214 -19.94 -19.32 14.68
CA SER A 214 -18.84 -18.99 13.80
C SER A 214 -19.06 -17.68 13.00
N LEU A 215 -20.29 -17.44 12.53
CA LEU A 215 -20.64 -16.20 11.82
C LEU A 215 -20.59 -14.97 12.75
N LEU A 216 -21.02 -15.11 14.03
CA LEU A 216 -20.92 -14.03 15.01
C LEU A 216 -19.46 -13.69 15.34
N ILE A 217 -18.63 -14.70 15.52
CA ILE A 217 -17.19 -14.53 15.79
C ILE A 217 -16.48 -13.90 14.59
N LEU A 218 -16.81 -14.33 13.38
CA LEU A 218 -16.22 -13.83 12.14
C LEU A 218 -16.31 -12.30 12.03
N LYS A 219 -17.47 -11.73 12.31
CA LYS A 219 -17.70 -10.28 12.26
C LYS A 219 -16.74 -9.52 13.20
N SER A 220 -16.63 -9.98 14.44
CA SER A 220 -15.76 -9.34 15.45
C SER A 220 -14.27 -9.50 15.09
N THR A 221 -13.88 -10.67 14.61
CA THR A 221 -12.50 -10.97 14.21
C THR A 221 -12.06 -10.10 13.03
N ILE A 222 -12.91 -9.91 12.02
CA ILE A 222 -12.62 -9.02 10.88
C ILE A 222 -12.45 -7.57 11.36
N SER A 223 -13.27 -7.10 12.31
CA SER A 223 -13.14 -5.74 12.86
C SER A 223 -11.79 -5.53 13.55
N ILE A 224 -11.33 -6.49 14.37
CA ILE A 224 -10.03 -6.40 15.06
C ILE A 224 -8.88 -6.51 14.05
N LEU A 225 -9.01 -7.38 13.06
CA LEU A 225 -8.01 -7.51 11.99
C LEU A 225 -7.84 -6.19 11.23
N GLN A 226 -8.94 -5.53 10.86
CA GLN A 226 -8.93 -4.23 10.19
C GLN A 226 -8.31 -3.13 11.07
N GLU A 227 -8.68 -3.07 12.36
CA GLU A 227 -8.13 -2.12 13.33
C GLU A 227 -6.62 -2.31 13.51
N SER A 228 -6.16 -3.56 13.68
CA SER A 228 -4.74 -3.90 13.81
C SER A 228 -3.95 -3.61 12.54
N TYR A 229 -4.51 -3.95 11.37
CA TYR A 229 -3.92 -3.64 10.08
C TYR A 229 -3.78 -2.12 9.87
N HIS A 230 -4.85 -1.37 10.12
CA HIS A 230 -4.86 0.10 10.00
C HIS A 230 -3.79 0.74 10.88
N PHE A 231 -3.65 0.28 12.13
CA PHE A 231 -2.61 0.75 13.06
C PHE A 231 -1.20 0.39 12.57
N LEU A 232 -0.96 -0.83 12.09
CA LEU A 232 0.35 -1.27 11.58
C LEU A 232 0.76 -0.51 10.31
N MET A 233 -0.22 -0.11 9.50
CA MET A 233 -0.02 0.69 8.28
C MET A 233 0.04 2.19 8.54
N GLU A 234 0.23 2.62 9.80
CA GLU A 234 0.33 4.03 10.19
C GLU A 234 -0.89 4.87 9.78
N GLY A 235 -2.06 4.25 9.74
CA GLY A 235 -3.31 4.93 9.42
C GLY A 235 -3.65 6.02 10.42
N VAL A 236 -4.41 7.02 9.96
CA VAL A 236 -4.93 8.09 10.83
C VAL A 236 -5.80 7.46 11.91
N PRO A 237 -5.60 7.80 13.20
CA PRO A 237 -6.40 7.25 14.29
C PRO A 237 -7.90 7.43 14.03
N LEU A 238 -8.69 6.38 14.21
CA LEU A 238 -10.14 6.37 13.84
C LEU A 238 -10.97 7.44 14.57
N HIS A 239 -10.47 7.98 15.68
CA HIS A 239 -11.13 9.03 16.46
C HIS A 239 -10.68 10.45 16.06
N ILE A 240 -9.72 10.60 15.13
CA ILE A 240 -9.19 11.87 14.66
C ILE A 240 -9.69 12.14 13.24
N ASP A 241 -10.33 13.29 13.05
CA ASP A 241 -10.69 13.80 11.72
C ASP A 241 -9.49 14.53 11.10
N TYR A 242 -8.81 13.87 10.17
CA TYR A 242 -7.64 14.41 9.47
C TYR A 242 -7.92 15.74 8.77
N LEU A 243 -9.09 15.89 8.15
CA LEU A 243 -9.45 17.13 7.44
C LEU A 243 -9.71 18.27 8.41
N ALA A 244 -10.32 17.97 9.57
CA ALA A 244 -10.52 18.96 10.63
C ALA A 244 -9.19 19.42 11.21
N VAL A 245 -8.23 18.52 11.44
CA VAL A 245 -6.86 18.88 11.89
C VAL A 245 -6.19 19.83 10.88
N GLY A 246 -6.21 19.51 9.60
CA GLY A 246 -5.62 20.38 8.57
C GLY A 246 -6.29 21.76 8.46
N LYS A 247 -7.63 21.81 8.63
CA LYS A 247 -8.40 23.06 8.65
C LYS A 247 -8.05 23.92 9.87
N ASP A 248 -8.00 23.31 11.05
CA ASP A 248 -7.71 24.02 12.29
C ASP A 248 -6.27 24.53 12.32
N LEU A 249 -5.30 23.78 11.77
CA LEU A 249 -3.92 24.25 11.59
C LEU A 249 -3.85 25.50 10.70
N ARG A 250 -4.56 25.53 9.56
CA ARG A 250 -4.63 26.68 8.65
C ARG A 250 -5.32 27.90 9.28
N ALA A 251 -6.19 27.69 10.28
CA ALA A 251 -6.89 28.75 10.97
C ALA A 251 -6.04 29.44 12.06
N VAL A 252 -4.88 28.88 12.40
CA VAL A 252 -3.97 29.48 13.39
C VAL A 252 -3.35 30.77 12.82
N PRO A 253 -3.46 31.92 13.51
CA PRO A 253 -2.86 33.17 13.04
C PRO A 253 -1.37 33.04 12.80
N GLY A 254 -0.90 33.46 11.61
CA GLY A 254 0.49 33.34 11.17
C GLY A 254 0.81 32.10 10.35
N VAL A 255 -0.11 31.17 10.22
CA VAL A 255 -0.03 30.03 9.30
C VAL A 255 -0.62 30.44 7.95
N LEU A 256 0.14 30.29 6.87
CA LEU A 256 -0.26 30.61 5.51
C LEU A 256 -0.74 29.37 4.76
N ALA A 257 0.03 28.28 4.85
CA ALA A 257 -0.34 26.99 4.29
C ALA A 257 0.15 25.83 5.17
N VAL A 258 -0.45 24.67 4.97
CA VAL A 258 -0.10 23.41 5.63
C VAL A 258 -0.01 22.35 4.54
N HIS A 259 1.11 21.63 4.45
CA HIS A 259 1.31 20.54 3.51
C HIS A 259 2.13 19.40 4.14
N ASP A 260 2.19 18.26 3.47
CA ASP A 260 2.85 17.04 3.94
C ASP A 260 2.48 16.68 5.39
N LEU A 261 1.19 16.87 5.71
CA LEU A 261 0.64 16.57 7.02
C LEU A 261 0.43 15.06 7.15
N HIS A 262 0.99 14.47 8.21
CA HIS A 262 0.77 13.08 8.57
C HIS A 262 0.34 12.98 10.03
N VAL A 263 -0.66 12.15 10.29
CA VAL A 263 -1.18 11.86 11.63
C VAL A 263 -1.26 10.36 11.80
N TRP A 264 -0.62 9.81 12.82
CA TRP A 264 -0.61 8.37 13.09
C TRP A 264 -0.53 8.10 14.60
N GLU A 265 -0.66 6.86 15.02
CA GLU A 265 -0.38 6.46 16.40
C GLU A 265 1.01 5.81 16.51
N MET A 266 1.84 6.30 17.43
CA MET A 266 3.13 5.68 17.77
C MET A 266 2.93 4.40 18.60
N THR A 267 2.03 4.47 19.56
CA THR A 267 1.51 3.36 20.36
C THR A 267 0.00 3.55 20.53
N PRO A 268 -0.77 2.52 20.84
CA PRO A 268 -2.21 2.66 21.02
C PRO A 268 -2.58 3.82 21.97
N SER A 269 -3.43 4.72 21.49
CA SER A 269 -3.86 5.95 22.19
C SER A 269 -2.77 7.02 22.37
N PHE A 270 -1.68 6.97 21.58
CA PHE A 270 -0.65 8.01 21.57
C PHE A 270 -0.46 8.56 20.16
N PRO A 271 -1.33 9.50 19.72
CA PRO A 271 -1.25 10.09 18.40
C PRO A 271 -0.05 11.00 18.25
N ALA A 272 0.55 11.00 17.07
CA ALA A 272 1.65 11.86 16.66
C ALA A 272 1.29 12.57 15.35
N LEU A 273 1.86 13.75 15.15
CA LEU A 273 1.66 14.57 13.98
C LEU A 273 3.00 15.11 13.49
N ILE A 274 3.23 14.98 12.19
CA ILE A 274 4.30 15.70 11.48
C ILE A 274 3.71 16.44 10.28
N GLY A 275 4.39 17.52 9.87
CA GLY A 275 3.98 18.28 8.69
C GLY A 275 4.84 19.50 8.46
N HIS A 276 4.53 20.21 7.39
CA HIS A 276 5.19 21.46 7.02
C HIS A 276 4.20 22.62 7.12
N ILE A 277 4.68 23.75 7.67
CA ILE A 277 3.88 24.94 7.92
C ILE A 277 4.54 26.12 7.23
N GLU A 278 3.88 26.69 6.23
CA GLU A 278 4.31 27.94 5.62
C GLU A 278 3.95 29.12 6.50
N ILE A 279 4.93 29.96 6.78
CA ILE A 279 4.81 31.16 7.63
C ILE A 279 5.42 32.37 6.95
N THR A 280 5.07 33.59 7.43
CA THR A 280 5.56 34.83 6.85
C THR A 280 6.97 35.15 7.32
N GLN A 281 7.28 34.93 8.61
CA GLN A 281 8.56 35.26 9.24
C GLN A 281 8.96 34.23 10.28
N MET A 282 10.21 33.75 10.20
CA MET A 282 10.74 32.73 11.11
C MET A 282 10.75 33.19 12.58
N GLN A 283 10.86 34.53 12.85
CA GLN A 283 10.82 35.07 14.18
C GLN A 283 9.50 34.82 14.92
N GLU A 284 8.38 34.67 14.18
CA GLU A 284 7.06 34.40 14.76
C GLU A 284 6.84 32.93 15.09
N TRP A 285 7.68 32.03 14.58
CA TRP A 285 7.52 30.58 14.71
C TRP A 285 7.31 30.10 16.16
N PRO A 286 8.08 30.53 17.18
CA PRO A 286 7.86 30.06 18.55
C PRO A 286 6.44 30.35 19.07
N SER A 287 5.87 31.49 18.70
CA SER A 287 4.53 31.90 19.12
C SER A 287 3.44 31.14 18.32
N ILE A 288 3.65 30.89 17.02
CA ILE A 288 2.78 30.11 16.16
C ILE A 288 2.75 28.67 16.68
N MET A 289 3.91 28.05 16.91
CA MET A 289 4.03 26.68 17.41
C MET A 289 3.35 26.48 18.77
N SER A 290 3.45 27.46 19.66
CA SER A 290 2.75 27.42 20.97
C SER A 290 1.24 27.38 20.80
N ARG A 291 0.67 28.18 19.87
CA ARG A 291 -0.77 28.17 19.55
C ARG A 291 -1.19 26.87 18.90
N ILE A 292 -0.38 26.37 17.98
CA ILE A 292 -0.62 25.07 17.32
C ILE A 292 -0.68 23.94 18.34
N ASN A 293 0.32 23.84 19.22
CA ASN A 293 0.36 22.79 20.25
C ASN A 293 -0.84 22.86 21.19
N ALA A 294 -1.23 24.05 21.64
CA ALA A 294 -2.40 24.23 22.49
C ALA A 294 -3.70 23.79 21.78
N MET A 295 -3.87 24.18 20.52
CA MET A 295 -5.03 23.83 19.70
C MET A 295 -5.10 22.32 19.41
N LEU A 296 -3.99 21.70 19.02
CA LEU A 296 -3.93 20.27 18.69
C LEU A 296 -4.20 19.40 19.93
N LEU A 297 -3.67 19.80 21.09
CA LEU A 297 -3.93 19.10 22.35
C LEU A 297 -5.40 19.25 22.79
N ASP A 298 -5.93 20.47 22.75
CA ASP A 298 -7.29 20.76 23.23
C ASP A 298 -8.39 20.16 22.35
N LYS A 299 -8.28 20.31 21.02
CA LYS A 299 -9.32 19.88 20.08
C LYS A 299 -9.18 18.44 19.59
N HIS A 300 -7.94 17.97 19.42
CA HIS A 300 -7.66 16.70 18.76
C HIS A 300 -6.93 15.68 19.65
N GLY A 301 -6.51 16.08 20.86
CA GLY A 301 -5.77 15.19 21.77
C GLY A 301 -4.38 14.80 21.29
N ILE A 302 -3.78 15.58 20.38
CA ILE A 302 -2.44 15.35 19.82
C ILE A 302 -1.43 16.19 20.61
N ASP A 303 -0.55 15.52 21.35
CA ASP A 303 0.50 16.17 22.16
C ASP A 303 1.91 15.98 21.58
N HIS A 304 2.11 14.97 20.70
CA HIS A 304 3.38 14.73 20.03
C HIS A 304 3.36 15.33 18.62
N VAL A 305 3.95 16.54 18.50
CA VAL A 305 3.89 17.35 17.28
C VAL A 305 5.30 17.70 16.82
N THR A 306 5.61 17.41 15.57
CA THR A 306 6.85 17.82 14.90
C THR A 306 6.47 18.54 13.61
N LEU A 307 6.65 19.87 13.60
CA LEU A 307 6.33 20.69 12.43
C LEU A 307 7.58 21.44 11.97
N GLN A 308 7.81 21.41 10.67
CA GLN A 308 8.87 22.16 10.02
C GLN A 308 8.29 23.48 9.51
N PRO A 309 8.81 24.64 10.01
CA PRO A 309 8.41 25.94 9.47
C PRO A 309 9.11 26.20 8.14
N GLU A 310 8.38 26.76 7.19
CA GLU A 310 8.88 27.21 5.89
C GLU A 310 8.52 28.69 5.70
N GLU A 311 9.54 29.55 5.63
CA GLU A 311 9.34 30.99 5.44
C GLU A 311 9.14 31.28 3.94
N ILE A 312 8.05 31.97 3.58
CA ILE A 312 7.85 32.41 2.20
C ILE A 312 8.95 33.41 1.84
N GLY A 313 9.87 33.01 0.95
CA GLY A 313 11.01 33.81 0.52
C GLY A 313 12.35 33.37 1.10
N SER A 314 12.40 32.46 2.08
CA SER A 314 13.62 31.77 2.52
C SER A 314 13.75 30.36 1.96
N ALA A 315 13.00 30.04 0.90
CA ALA A 315 13.36 28.86 0.12
C ALA A 315 14.88 28.95 -0.05
N ASN A 316 15.60 28.02 0.60
CA ASN A 316 16.98 27.79 0.26
C ASN A 316 17.03 27.90 -1.25
N LYS A 317 17.71 28.93 -1.74
CA LYS A 317 18.14 29.01 -3.11
C LYS A 317 19.22 27.92 -3.33
N LEU A 318 18.82 26.68 -3.28
CA LEU A 318 19.15 25.81 -4.37
C LEU A 318 18.46 26.51 -5.54
N GLU A 319 19.27 27.22 -6.34
CA GLU A 319 18.75 27.83 -7.56
C GLU A 319 17.81 26.80 -8.17
N PRO A 320 16.54 27.18 -8.46
CA PRO A 320 15.69 26.28 -9.23
C PRO A 320 16.52 26.02 -10.48
N ILE A 321 16.92 24.77 -10.68
CA ILE A 321 17.33 24.32 -11.99
C ILE A 321 16.05 24.51 -12.79
N ASP A 322 15.95 25.71 -13.38
CA ASP A 322 14.90 26.18 -14.28
C ASP A 322 13.48 25.65 -13.96
N SER A 323 12.86 26.21 -12.89
CA SER A 323 11.41 26.42 -12.95
C SER A 323 11.18 27.30 -14.17
N PRO A 324 10.26 26.96 -15.08
CA PRO A 324 9.94 27.84 -16.18
C PRO A 324 9.55 29.19 -15.56
N SER A 325 10.43 30.17 -15.71
CA SER A 325 10.21 31.54 -15.30
C SER A 325 8.82 31.94 -15.85
N THR A 326 7.92 32.34 -14.95
CA THR A 326 6.74 33.13 -15.31
C THR A 326 7.24 34.40 -15.99
N GLY A 327 7.46 34.32 -17.31
CA GLY A 327 7.96 35.48 -18.05
C GLY A 327 8.69 35.19 -19.34
N SER A 328 8.29 34.17 -20.12
CA SER A 328 8.37 34.19 -21.58
C SER A 328 7.45 33.08 -22.11
N SER A 329 6.48 33.41 -22.92
CA SER A 329 5.66 32.48 -23.68
C SER A 329 6.49 31.85 -24.80
N GLN A 330 7.51 31.04 -24.45
CA GLN A 330 8.18 30.20 -25.43
C GLN A 330 7.38 28.91 -25.60
N ILE A 331 6.91 28.69 -26.80
CA ILE A 331 6.27 27.44 -27.21
C ILE A 331 7.32 26.33 -27.16
N HIS A 332 7.08 25.31 -26.33
CA HIS A 332 7.96 24.14 -26.22
C HIS A 332 7.88 23.29 -27.49
N GLN A 333 9.01 22.73 -27.92
CA GLN A 333 9.13 21.92 -29.13
C GLN A 333 9.82 20.58 -28.89
N GLY A 334 9.61 20.00 -27.74
CA GLY A 334 10.23 18.74 -27.30
C GLY A 334 11.35 18.98 -26.31
N ASP A 335 11.28 20.10 -25.59
CA ASP A 335 12.23 20.43 -24.54
C ASP A 335 12.13 19.42 -23.39
N THR A 336 13.26 19.09 -22.77
CA THR A 336 13.33 18.13 -21.67
C THR A 336 13.41 18.87 -20.35
N PHE A 337 12.54 18.48 -19.43
CA PHE A 337 12.44 18.99 -18.06
C PHE A 337 12.52 17.85 -17.07
N TYR A 338 12.68 18.19 -15.79
CA TYR A 338 12.76 17.21 -14.71
C TYR A 338 11.82 17.59 -13.58
N VAL A 339 11.21 16.59 -12.95
CA VAL A 339 10.46 16.72 -11.71
C VAL A 339 11.09 15.84 -10.64
N GLU A 340 11.25 16.36 -9.42
CA GLU A 340 11.66 15.55 -8.28
C GLU A 340 10.51 14.69 -7.80
N CYS A 341 10.77 13.40 -7.68
CA CYS A 341 9.88 12.38 -7.14
C CYS A 341 10.49 11.79 -5.88
N ILE A 342 9.65 11.24 -5.01
CA ILE A 342 10.06 10.66 -3.72
C ILE A 342 9.53 9.23 -3.64
N ASN A 343 10.37 8.33 -3.15
CA ASN A 343 9.98 6.97 -2.79
C ASN A 343 10.45 6.64 -1.36
N GLY A 344 10.19 5.41 -0.87
CA GLY A 344 10.60 4.97 0.47
C GLY A 344 12.12 4.95 0.71
N GLU A 345 12.96 5.11 -0.31
CA GLU A 345 14.42 5.06 -0.24
C GLU A 345 15.08 6.42 -0.48
N GLY A 346 14.30 7.45 -0.88
CA GLY A 346 14.82 8.79 -1.11
C GLY A 346 14.21 9.51 -2.31
N ARG A 347 14.97 10.47 -2.84
CA ARG A 347 14.57 11.28 -4.00
C ARG A 347 15.16 10.72 -5.28
N HIS A 348 14.39 10.84 -6.36
CA HIS A 348 14.83 10.57 -7.73
C HIS A 348 14.18 11.55 -8.69
N ARG A 349 14.78 11.76 -9.86
CA ARG A 349 14.25 12.67 -10.86
C ARG A 349 13.55 11.89 -11.96
N MET A 350 12.38 12.34 -12.34
CA MET A 350 11.68 11.90 -13.54
C MET A 350 11.79 12.97 -14.63
N ALA A 351 12.31 12.60 -15.79
CA ALA A 351 12.35 13.47 -16.96
C ALA A 351 10.99 13.48 -17.65
N TYR A 352 10.65 14.61 -18.29
CA TYR A 352 9.53 14.70 -19.22
C TYR A 352 9.86 15.62 -20.38
N HIS A 353 9.30 15.32 -21.54
CA HIS A 353 9.43 16.12 -22.76
C HIS A 353 8.12 16.86 -22.99
N ALA A 354 8.18 18.12 -23.41
CA ALA A 354 7.00 18.95 -23.56
C ALA A 354 6.90 19.62 -24.93
N TRP A 355 5.66 19.75 -25.43
CA TRP A 355 5.33 20.44 -26.68
C TRP A 355 4.11 21.33 -26.45
N GLY A 356 4.12 22.52 -27.08
CA GLY A 356 3.04 23.49 -27.01
C GLY A 356 3.27 24.59 -25.97
N ASP A 357 2.24 25.35 -25.70
CA ASP A 357 2.27 26.48 -24.78
C ASP A 357 2.09 26.00 -23.34
N PRO A 358 3.05 26.19 -22.44
CA PRO A 358 2.94 25.78 -21.05
C PRO A 358 1.81 26.52 -20.28
N SER A 359 1.31 27.64 -20.81
CA SER A 359 0.15 28.34 -20.23
C SER A 359 -1.19 27.76 -20.70
N ASN A 360 -1.19 26.80 -21.63
CA ASN A 360 -2.43 26.18 -22.11
C ASN A 360 -3.05 25.30 -20.99
N PRO A 361 -4.29 25.61 -20.55
CA PRO A 361 -4.97 24.84 -19.51
C PRO A 361 -5.37 23.41 -19.95
N GLN A 362 -5.35 23.13 -21.28
CA GLN A 362 -5.62 21.82 -21.83
C GLN A 362 -4.33 20.97 -21.83
N VAL A 363 -4.08 20.28 -20.74
CA VAL A 363 -2.90 19.40 -20.62
C VAL A 363 -3.21 18.00 -21.14
N LEU A 364 -2.31 17.42 -21.94
CA LEU A 364 -2.34 16.03 -22.38
C LEU A 364 -1.09 15.31 -21.91
N ILE A 365 -1.22 14.34 -20.99
CA ILE A 365 -0.10 13.48 -20.59
C ILE A 365 -0.10 12.22 -21.45
N CYS A 366 1.07 11.92 -22.05
CA CYS A 366 1.29 10.74 -22.88
C CYS A 366 2.29 9.79 -22.20
N ALA A 367 1.83 8.72 -21.59
CA ALA A 367 2.62 7.75 -20.84
C ALA A 367 2.93 6.50 -21.68
N HIS A 368 4.20 6.16 -21.78
CA HIS A 368 4.76 5.12 -22.68
C HIS A 368 4.65 3.68 -22.12
N GLY A 369 4.98 2.68 -22.96
CA GLY A 369 5.04 1.27 -22.63
C GLY A 369 6.27 0.86 -21.79
N LEU A 370 6.31 -0.41 -21.35
CA LEU A 370 7.25 -0.93 -20.35
C LEU A 370 8.72 -0.62 -20.61
N THR A 371 9.21 -0.85 -21.84
CA THR A 371 10.62 -0.66 -22.23
C THR A 371 10.83 0.61 -23.06
N ARG A 372 9.81 1.45 -23.16
CA ARG A 372 9.78 2.62 -24.03
C ARG A 372 10.12 3.91 -23.27
N ARG A 373 9.98 5.06 -23.92
CA ARG A 373 10.22 6.39 -23.35
C ARG A 373 9.29 7.46 -23.96
N GLY A 374 9.26 8.64 -23.38
CA GLY A 374 8.37 9.75 -23.78
C GLY A 374 8.50 10.18 -25.24
N SER A 375 9.69 9.99 -25.85
CA SER A 375 9.92 10.31 -27.26
C SER A 375 9.09 9.48 -28.26
N ASP A 376 8.47 8.37 -27.83
CA ASP A 376 7.53 7.60 -28.66
C ASP A 376 6.38 8.47 -29.17
N PHE A 377 5.99 9.45 -28.37
CA PHE A 377 4.87 10.33 -28.67
C PHE A 377 5.27 11.59 -29.46
N LYS A 378 6.52 11.73 -29.90
CA LYS A 378 7.00 12.94 -30.60
C LYS A 378 6.09 13.36 -31.75
N THR A 379 5.75 12.43 -32.65
CA THR A 379 4.90 12.72 -33.83
C THR A 379 3.48 13.11 -33.42
N LEU A 380 2.89 12.39 -32.45
CA LEU A 380 1.60 12.70 -31.89
C LEU A 380 1.62 14.06 -31.17
N ALA A 381 2.63 14.32 -30.35
CA ALA A 381 2.76 15.55 -29.59
C ALA A 381 2.87 16.79 -30.52
N GLN A 382 3.68 16.69 -31.57
CA GLN A 382 3.78 17.73 -32.59
C GLN A 382 2.45 18.00 -33.31
N ALA A 383 1.64 16.97 -33.52
CA ALA A 383 0.33 17.11 -34.14
C ALA A 383 -0.74 17.68 -33.20
N MET A 384 -0.58 17.54 -31.87
CA MET A 384 -1.55 17.94 -30.84
C MET A 384 -1.18 19.26 -30.14
N CYS A 385 0.05 19.76 -30.27
CA CYS A 385 0.60 20.85 -29.45
C CYS A 385 -0.02 22.24 -29.72
N GLN A 386 -0.84 22.40 -30.75
CA GLN A 386 -1.60 23.64 -30.97
C GLN A 386 -2.84 23.69 -30.05
N ASP A 387 -3.45 22.53 -29.76
CA ASP A 387 -4.66 22.41 -28.98
C ASP A 387 -4.37 22.10 -27.50
N PHE A 388 -3.23 21.47 -27.22
CA PHE A 388 -2.84 20.99 -25.89
C PHE A 388 -1.40 21.38 -25.53
N TYR A 389 -1.16 21.55 -24.24
CA TYR A 389 0.20 21.39 -23.70
C TYR A 389 0.46 19.90 -23.51
N VAL A 390 1.25 19.31 -24.40
CA VAL A 390 1.52 17.87 -24.41
C VAL A 390 2.76 17.55 -23.62
N VAL A 391 2.62 16.67 -22.62
CA VAL A 391 3.68 16.27 -21.69
C VAL A 391 3.91 14.76 -21.77
N CYS A 392 5.12 14.36 -22.12
CA CYS A 392 5.49 12.96 -22.34
C CYS A 392 6.59 12.57 -21.33
N PRO A 393 6.22 12.03 -20.14
CA PRO A 393 7.20 11.62 -19.14
C PRO A 393 8.01 10.41 -19.61
N ASP A 394 9.28 10.34 -19.22
CA ASP A 394 10.06 9.13 -19.17
C ASP A 394 9.82 8.49 -17.80
N VAL A 395 9.05 7.41 -17.73
CA VAL A 395 8.76 6.72 -16.46
C VAL A 395 10.08 6.26 -15.83
N VAL A 396 10.23 6.43 -14.51
CA VAL A 396 11.47 6.12 -13.78
C VAL A 396 12.13 4.81 -14.21
N GLY A 397 13.45 4.84 -14.39
CA GLY A 397 14.25 3.74 -14.96
C GLY A 397 14.24 3.68 -16.49
N ARG A 398 13.63 4.65 -17.19
CA ARG A 398 13.61 4.73 -18.65
C ARG A 398 14.03 6.13 -19.12
N GLY A 399 14.47 6.21 -20.37
CA GLY A 399 14.83 7.48 -20.98
C GLY A 399 15.86 8.26 -20.16
N ASP A 400 15.56 9.52 -19.92
CA ASP A 400 16.42 10.46 -19.19
C ASP A 400 16.09 10.55 -17.69
N SER A 401 15.19 9.71 -17.21
CA SER A 401 14.86 9.58 -15.78
C SER A 401 15.90 8.79 -15.00
N ASP A 402 16.01 9.07 -13.71
CA ASP A 402 16.90 8.35 -12.80
C ASP A 402 16.51 6.87 -12.70
N ARG A 403 17.45 6.05 -12.22
CA ARG A 403 17.24 4.64 -11.88
C ARG A 403 16.96 4.49 -10.39
N LEU A 404 16.15 3.50 -10.03
CA LEU A 404 15.87 3.19 -8.63
C LEU A 404 16.93 2.23 -8.07
N SER A 405 17.32 2.47 -6.82
CA SER A 405 18.26 1.60 -6.08
C SER A 405 17.64 0.24 -5.76
N ASN A 406 16.32 0.19 -5.55
CA ASN A 406 15.57 -1.03 -5.30
C ASN A 406 14.74 -1.42 -6.52
N PRO A 407 15.14 -2.47 -7.27
CA PRO A 407 14.41 -2.91 -8.45
C PRO A 407 12.94 -3.28 -8.19
N MET A 408 12.58 -3.73 -6.98
CA MET A 408 11.20 -4.09 -6.64
C MET A 408 10.24 -2.90 -6.66
N GLN A 409 10.75 -1.68 -6.67
CA GLN A 409 9.94 -0.45 -6.79
C GLN A 409 9.55 -0.11 -8.24
N TYR A 410 10.09 -0.80 -9.24
CA TYR A 410 9.63 -0.66 -10.63
C TYR A 410 8.23 -1.27 -10.83
N ALA A 411 7.24 -0.69 -10.18
CA ALA A 411 5.86 -1.17 -10.13
C ALA A 411 4.84 -0.05 -10.26
N VAL A 412 3.62 -0.38 -10.69
CA VAL A 412 2.56 0.60 -10.96
C VAL A 412 2.30 1.57 -9.79
N PRO A 413 2.31 1.17 -8.51
CA PRO A 413 2.13 2.12 -7.41
C PRO A 413 3.18 3.23 -7.38
N GLN A 414 4.46 2.93 -7.61
CA GLN A 414 5.52 3.95 -7.68
C GLN A 414 5.32 4.85 -8.90
N TYR A 415 4.99 4.28 -10.07
CA TYR A 415 4.76 5.07 -11.26
C TYR A 415 3.58 6.03 -11.11
N VAL A 416 2.51 5.64 -10.42
CA VAL A 416 1.37 6.51 -10.09
C VAL A 416 1.78 7.62 -9.12
N ALA A 417 2.61 7.32 -8.14
CA ALA A 417 3.15 8.33 -7.22
C ALA A 417 3.97 9.38 -7.97
N ASP A 418 4.86 8.96 -8.88
CA ASP A 418 5.68 9.85 -9.70
C ASP A 418 4.81 10.71 -10.63
N MET A 419 3.78 10.13 -11.27
CA MET A 419 2.83 10.89 -12.10
C MET A 419 2.04 11.91 -11.27
N THR A 420 1.72 11.59 -10.02
CA THR A 420 1.05 12.54 -9.11
C THR A 420 1.96 13.75 -8.83
N GLN A 421 3.26 13.53 -8.63
CA GLN A 421 4.22 14.62 -8.48
C GLN A 421 4.36 15.45 -9.76
N LEU A 422 4.40 14.79 -10.93
CA LEU A 422 4.43 15.49 -12.22
C LEU A 422 3.20 16.40 -12.39
N VAL A 423 2.00 15.90 -12.14
CA VAL A 423 0.76 16.68 -12.27
C VAL A 423 0.72 17.85 -11.30
N LYS A 424 1.18 17.65 -10.06
CA LYS A 424 1.35 18.73 -9.07
C LYS A 424 2.36 19.78 -9.55
N HIS A 425 3.49 19.35 -10.11
CA HIS A 425 4.54 20.24 -10.66
C HIS A 425 4.00 21.08 -11.84
N LEU A 426 3.21 20.49 -12.71
CA LEU A 426 2.58 21.19 -13.84
C LEU A 426 1.45 22.15 -13.41
N GLY A 427 0.98 22.08 -12.17
CA GLY A 427 -0.17 22.86 -11.70
C GLY A 427 -1.48 22.52 -12.42
N ALA A 428 -1.59 21.36 -13.05
CA ALA A 428 -2.72 20.96 -13.87
C ALA A 428 -3.91 20.53 -13.01
N ALA A 429 -4.92 21.43 -12.88
CA ALA A 429 -6.15 21.10 -12.17
C ALA A 429 -7.00 20.05 -12.91
N GLN A 430 -6.87 19.96 -14.24
CA GLN A 430 -7.55 18.99 -15.12
C GLN A 430 -6.60 18.62 -16.26
N LEU A 431 -6.64 17.35 -16.70
CA LEU A 431 -5.82 16.88 -17.81
C LEU A 431 -6.49 15.74 -18.57
N ASN A 432 -5.98 15.47 -19.75
CA ASN A 432 -6.28 14.30 -20.54
C ASN A 432 -5.11 13.29 -20.46
N TRP A 433 -5.42 12.01 -20.58
CA TRP A 433 -4.43 10.94 -20.46
C TRP A 433 -4.40 10.05 -21.69
N PHE A 434 -3.22 9.88 -22.25
CA PHE A 434 -2.94 8.87 -23.27
C PHE A 434 -1.95 7.88 -22.70
N GLY A 435 -2.33 6.60 -22.55
CA GLY A 435 -1.44 5.58 -22.00
C GLY A 435 -1.28 4.40 -22.92
N THR A 436 -0.04 4.11 -23.37
CA THR A 436 0.29 2.91 -24.14
C THR A 436 0.74 1.80 -23.19
N SER A 437 0.13 0.61 -23.28
CA SER A 437 0.56 -0.58 -22.52
C SER A 437 0.70 -0.25 -21.02
N MET A 438 1.91 -0.30 -20.43
CA MET A 438 2.15 0.10 -19.04
C MET A 438 1.59 1.50 -18.71
N GLY A 439 1.70 2.47 -19.62
CA GLY A 439 1.12 3.80 -19.44
C GLY A 439 -0.39 3.79 -19.30
N GLY A 440 -1.08 2.82 -19.94
CA GLY A 440 -2.51 2.57 -19.75
C GLY A 440 -2.83 1.99 -18.38
N LEU A 441 -1.99 1.08 -17.85
CA LEU A 441 -2.14 0.55 -16.48
C LEU A 441 -1.98 1.65 -15.43
N ILE A 442 -0.97 2.50 -15.59
CA ILE A 442 -0.76 3.67 -14.73
C ILE A 442 -1.99 4.58 -14.77
N GLY A 443 -2.48 4.89 -15.98
CA GLY A 443 -3.66 5.75 -16.17
C GLY A 443 -4.93 5.17 -15.54
N MET A 444 -5.17 3.87 -15.66
CA MET A 444 -6.32 3.20 -15.03
C MET A 444 -6.31 3.34 -13.51
N VAL A 445 -5.16 3.10 -12.87
CA VAL A 445 -5.04 3.25 -11.41
C VAL A 445 -5.19 4.72 -11.01
N TYR A 446 -4.53 5.64 -11.72
CA TYR A 446 -4.58 7.07 -11.41
C TYR A 446 -5.99 7.65 -11.62
N ALA A 447 -6.69 7.26 -12.69
CA ALA A 447 -8.06 7.72 -12.97
C ALA A 447 -9.09 7.21 -11.92
N ALA A 448 -8.82 6.05 -11.30
CA ALA A 448 -9.67 5.49 -10.26
C ALA A 448 -9.45 6.11 -8.87
N MET A 449 -8.38 6.90 -8.69
CA MET A 449 -8.11 7.55 -7.40
C MET A 449 -9.14 8.64 -7.08
N PRO A 450 -9.49 8.86 -5.81
CA PRO A 450 -10.30 9.99 -5.39
C PRO A 450 -9.69 11.32 -5.87
N ASN A 451 -10.52 12.20 -6.44
CA ASN A 451 -10.11 13.52 -6.96
C ASN A 451 -9.08 13.47 -8.10
N SER A 452 -9.05 12.38 -8.88
CA SER A 452 -8.21 12.32 -10.07
C SER A 452 -8.48 13.49 -11.02
N PRO A 453 -7.44 14.17 -11.53
CA PRO A 453 -7.61 15.29 -12.46
C PRO A 453 -7.92 14.86 -13.90
N ILE A 454 -7.90 13.56 -14.20
CA ILE A 454 -8.09 13.04 -15.56
C ILE A 454 -9.55 13.25 -16.01
N ARG A 455 -9.75 13.81 -17.22
CA ARG A 455 -11.06 14.11 -17.81
C ARG A 455 -11.46 13.19 -18.95
N LYS A 456 -10.50 12.81 -19.78
CA LYS A 456 -10.67 11.82 -20.86
C LYS A 456 -9.43 10.91 -20.85
N MET A 457 -9.60 9.63 -21.16
CA MET A 457 -8.49 8.66 -21.17
C MET A 457 -8.52 7.81 -22.43
N LEU A 458 -7.42 7.80 -23.18
CA LEU A 458 -7.15 6.84 -24.24
C LEU A 458 -6.21 5.76 -23.70
N ILE A 459 -6.65 4.51 -23.77
CA ILE A 459 -5.89 3.31 -23.40
C ILE A 459 -5.48 2.62 -24.69
N ASN A 460 -4.20 2.62 -24.98
CA ASN A 460 -3.62 1.99 -26.16
C ASN A 460 -3.10 0.61 -25.82
N ASP A 461 -3.83 -0.38 -26.25
CA ASP A 461 -3.54 -1.80 -26.32
C ASP A 461 -3.15 -2.47 -25.00
N VAL A 462 -3.92 -2.19 -23.96
CA VAL A 462 -3.82 -2.87 -22.67
C VAL A 462 -5.18 -2.90 -21.96
N GLY A 463 -5.37 -3.90 -21.11
CA GLY A 463 -6.55 -4.03 -20.26
C GLY A 463 -6.21 -4.47 -18.85
N PRO A 464 -7.23 -4.61 -17.98
CA PRO A 464 -7.05 -5.16 -16.63
C PRO A 464 -6.50 -6.59 -16.61
N ARG A 465 -6.72 -7.35 -17.70
CA ARG A 465 -6.17 -8.70 -17.93
C ARG A 465 -5.11 -8.63 -19.02
N ILE A 466 -3.96 -9.25 -18.75
CA ILE A 466 -2.87 -9.43 -19.70
C ILE A 466 -2.79 -10.91 -20.02
N GLU A 467 -2.76 -11.26 -21.32
CA GLU A 467 -2.73 -12.65 -21.74
C GLU A 467 -1.38 -13.31 -21.41
N PRO A 468 -1.36 -14.57 -20.94
CA PRO A 468 -0.14 -15.26 -20.50
C PRO A 468 0.94 -15.37 -21.60
N GLU A 469 0.52 -15.51 -22.86
CA GLU A 469 1.42 -15.59 -24.02
C GLU A 469 2.23 -14.30 -24.19
N ALA A 470 1.59 -13.15 -23.98
CA ALA A 470 2.28 -11.85 -24.01
C ALA A 470 3.28 -11.71 -22.87
N ILE A 471 2.94 -12.17 -21.67
CA ILE A 471 3.85 -12.18 -20.52
C ILE A 471 5.10 -13.02 -20.84
N ALA A 472 4.91 -14.21 -21.42
CA ALA A 472 6.01 -15.08 -21.82
C ALA A 472 6.91 -14.42 -22.89
N ARG A 473 6.31 -13.76 -23.89
CA ARG A 473 7.03 -13.02 -24.92
C ARG A 473 7.82 -11.85 -24.33
N LEU A 474 7.20 -11.03 -23.48
CA LEU A 474 7.88 -9.91 -22.81
C LEU A 474 9.07 -10.40 -21.97
N SER A 475 8.90 -11.47 -21.20
CA SER A 475 9.96 -12.07 -20.40
C SER A 475 11.15 -12.58 -21.22
N SER A 476 10.95 -12.85 -22.51
CA SER A 476 12.02 -13.34 -23.38
C SER A 476 13.04 -12.26 -23.78
N TYR A 477 12.71 -10.96 -23.66
CA TYR A 477 13.62 -9.88 -24.04
C TYR A 477 13.77 -8.76 -23.02
N VAL A 478 12.81 -8.54 -22.11
CA VAL A 478 12.90 -7.49 -21.07
C VAL A 478 13.99 -7.89 -20.07
N GLY A 479 14.94 -6.97 -19.83
CA GLY A 479 16.09 -7.22 -18.96
C GLY A 479 17.15 -8.15 -19.52
N GLN A 480 16.96 -8.68 -20.74
CA GLN A 480 17.97 -9.53 -21.38
C GLN A 480 19.14 -8.68 -21.93
N PRO A 481 20.35 -9.25 -22.03
CA PRO A 481 21.49 -8.55 -22.58
C PRO A 481 21.22 -8.06 -24.02
N PHE A 482 21.32 -6.74 -24.21
CA PHE A 482 21.22 -6.09 -25.52
C PHE A 482 22.44 -5.19 -25.67
N SER A 483 23.42 -5.60 -26.48
CA SER A 483 24.69 -4.88 -26.62
C SER A 483 25.30 -5.15 -27.99
N PHE A 484 25.51 -4.10 -28.80
CA PHE A 484 26.01 -4.15 -30.16
C PHE A 484 27.18 -3.15 -30.35
N SER A 485 28.15 -3.52 -31.21
CA SER A 485 29.27 -2.64 -31.56
C SER A 485 28.84 -1.56 -32.55
N ASN A 486 27.81 -1.84 -33.34
CA ASN A 486 27.31 -1.01 -34.43
C ASN A 486 25.85 -0.63 -34.18
N ARG A 487 25.49 0.65 -34.42
CA ARG A 487 24.14 1.17 -34.22
C ARG A 487 23.13 0.56 -35.19
N ALA A 488 23.54 0.30 -36.44
CA ALA A 488 22.64 -0.27 -37.44
C ALA A 488 22.18 -1.67 -37.06
N ASP A 489 23.09 -2.52 -36.55
CA ASP A 489 22.77 -3.88 -36.09
C ASP A 489 21.84 -3.84 -34.85
N ALA A 490 22.09 -2.88 -33.95
CA ALA A 490 21.24 -2.68 -32.78
C ALA A 490 19.82 -2.25 -33.18
N LEU A 491 19.69 -1.33 -34.15
CA LEU A 491 18.42 -0.85 -34.66
C LEU A 491 17.67 -1.95 -35.41
N GLU A 492 18.34 -2.72 -36.24
CA GLU A 492 17.77 -3.87 -36.97
C GLU A 492 17.19 -4.88 -35.96
N LYS A 493 17.97 -5.23 -34.92
CA LYS A 493 17.49 -6.14 -33.88
C LYS A 493 16.28 -5.57 -33.12
N LEU A 494 16.29 -4.28 -32.81
CA LEU A 494 15.18 -3.62 -32.14
C LEU A 494 13.93 -3.56 -33.02
N ASN A 495 14.09 -3.25 -34.32
CA ASN A 495 12.99 -3.27 -35.28
C ASN A 495 12.37 -4.67 -35.40
N ALA A 496 13.18 -5.73 -35.37
CA ALA A 496 12.68 -7.10 -35.37
C ALA A 496 11.87 -7.44 -34.09
N ILE A 497 12.27 -6.92 -32.92
CA ILE A 497 11.50 -7.06 -31.66
C ILE A 497 10.17 -6.30 -31.76
N CYS A 498 10.15 -5.14 -32.41
CA CYS A 498 8.98 -4.28 -32.55
C CYS A 498 8.15 -4.56 -33.82
N ALA A 499 8.46 -5.60 -34.59
CA ALA A 499 7.79 -5.88 -35.87
C ALA A 499 6.26 -5.99 -35.78
N THR A 500 5.74 -6.38 -34.62
CA THR A 500 4.29 -6.46 -34.36
C THR A 500 3.60 -5.10 -34.24
N PHE A 501 4.33 -3.98 -34.18
CA PHE A 501 3.72 -2.63 -34.04
C PHE A 501 3.08 -2.11 -35.34
N GLY A 502 3.12 -2.90 -36.39
CA GLY A 502 2.59 -2.61 -37.73
C GLY A 502 3.67 -2.24 -38.73
N ASP A 503 3.25 -2.04 -39.97
CA ASP A 503 4.17 -1.69 -41.07
C ASP A 503 4.64 -0.24 -40.95
N HIS A 504 5.97 -0.04 -40.87
CA HIS A 504 6.61 1.24 -40.81
C HIS A 504 7.73 1.34 -41.87
N THR A 505 7.92 2.54 -42.41
CA THR A 505 9.07 2.80 -43.29
C THR A 505 10.38 2.81 -42.49
N PRO A 506 11.56 2.69 -43.14
CA PRO A 506 12.83 2.80 -42.43
C PRO A 506 12.98 4.12 -41.66
N GLU A 507 12.45 5.22 -42.18
CA GLU A 507 12.47 6.55 -41.57
C GLU A 507 11.54 6.59 -40.34
N GLU A 508 10.35 5.99 -40.40
CA GLU A 508 9.45 5.87 -39.28
C GLU A 508 10.05 4.99 -38.16
N TRP A 509 10.73 3.89 -38.52
CA TRP A 509 11.45 3.06 -37.54
C TRP A 509 12.59 3.82 -36.87
N GLU A 510 13.34 4.67 -37.64
CA GLU A 510 14.39 5.50 -37.05
C GLU A 510 13.81 6.51 -36.05
N ILE A 511 12.69 7.16 -36.39
CA ILE A 511 12.01 8.12 -35.50
C ILE A 511 11.54 7.41 -34.20
N TYR A 512 11.01 6.21 -34.32
CA TYR A 512 10.37 5.49 -33.21
C TYR A 512 11.35 4.69 -32.35
N ASN A 513 12.28 3.98 -32.96
CA ASN A 513 13.22 3.09 -32.28
C ASN A 513 14.62 3.68 -32.11
N GLY A 514 15.02 4.63 -32.95
CA GLY A 514 16.33 5.28 -32.83
C GLY A 514 16.62 5.86 -31.44
N PRO A 515 15.67 6.60 -30.82
CA PRO A 515 15.83 7.15 -29.48
C PRO A 515 15.91 6.11 -28.36
N MET A 516 15.54 4.84 -28.63
CA MET A 516 15.62 3.75 -27.67
C MET A 516 17.04 3.24 -27.45
N LEU A 517 17.98 3.64 -28.32
CA LEU A 517 19.37 3.22 -28.28
C LEU A 517 20.25 4.28 -27.62
N ALA A 518 21.06 3.88 -26.66
CA ALA A 518 22.09 4.71 -26.03
C ALA A 518 23.47 4.10 -26.23
N GLN A 519 24.51 4.93 -26.32
CA GLN A 519 25.89 4.46 -26.36
C GLN A 519 26.45 4.43 -24.92
N ARG A 520 26.90 3.26 -24.45
CA ARG A 520 27.58 3.08 -23.16
C ARG A 520 28.82 2.20 -23.38
N ASP A 521 29.95 2.64 -22.86
CA ASP A 521 31.23 1.92 -22.96
C ASP A 521 31.59 1.48 -24.42
N GLY A 522 31.30 2.37 -25.40
CA GLY A 522 31.54 2.12 -26.82
C GLY A 522 30.57 1.13 -27.48
N LYS A 523 29.52 0.69 -26.78
CA LYS A 523 28.50 -0.23 -27.30
C LYS A 523 27.13 0.43 -27.33
N TRP A 524 26.29 -0.01 -28.24
CA TRP A 524 24.88 0.38 -28.33
C TRP A 524 24.02 -0.55 -27.51
N VAL A 525 23.29 0.03 -26.55
CA VAL A 525 22.44 -0.65 -25.55
C VAL A 525 21.05 -0.04 -25.53
N MET A 526 20.09 -0.71 -24.89
CA MET A 526 18.77 -0.12 -24.64
C MET A 526 18.83 1.01 -23.63
N HIS A 527 17.99 2.02 -23.83
CA HIS A 527 17.94 3.23 -23.02
C HIS A 527 17.06 3.08 -21.77
N TYR A 528 17.00 1.88 -21.19
CA TYR A 528 16.27 1.65 -19.95
C TYR A 528 17.14 0.86 -18.96
N ASP A 529 16.72 0.83 -17.71
CA ASP A 529 17.35 0.02 -16.67
C ASP A 529 16.94 -1.45 -16.85
N PRO A 530 17.86 -2.40 -17.05
CA PRO A 530 17.52 -3.81 -17.14
C PRO A 530 16.75 -4.35 -15.92
N ASP A 531 16.94 -3.73 -14.75
CA ASP A 531 16.33 -4.14 -13.50
C ASP A 531 14.81 -3.92 -13.45
N ILE A 532 14.21 -3.23 -14.43
CA ILE A 532 12.74 -3.18 -14.60
C ILE A 532 12.13 -4.59 -14.79
N ALA A 533 12.94 -5.58 -15.17
CA ALA A 533 12.52 -6.96 -15.30
C ALA A 533 12.30 -7.67 -13.95
N VAL A 534 12.94 -7.21 -12.87
CA VAL A 534 12.96 -7.91 -11.58
C VAL A 534 11.55 -8.11 -10.98
N PRO A 535 10.69 -7.09 -10.87
CA PRO A 535 9.34 -7.29 -10.38
C PRO A 535 8.53 -8.23 -11.28
N PHE A 536 8.71 -8.10 -12.59
CA PHE A 536 7.99 -8.87 -13.60
C PHE A 536 8.29 -10.37 -13.52
N THR A 537 9.55 -10.74 -13.27
CA THR A 537 9.99 -12.13 -13.11
C THR A 537 9.70 -12.71 -11.72
N SER A 538 9.40 -11.85 -10.73
CA SER A 538 9.14 -12.23 -9.34
C SER A 538 7.66 -12.54 -9.05
N VAL A 539 6.75 -12.29 -10.00
CA VAL A 539 5.30 -12.48 -9.82
C VAL A 539 4.93 -13.96 -9.88
N ASN A 540 4.34 -14.48 -8.81
CA ASN A 540 3.74 -15.80 -8.81
C ASN A 540 2.27 -15.76 -9.29
N PRO A 541 1.64 -16.91 -9.65
CA PRO A 541 0.26 -16.96 -10.17
C PRO A 541 -0.79 -16.33 -9.24
N ILE A 542 -0.60 -16.41 -7.92
CA ILE A 542 -1.53 -15.83 -6.94
C ILE A 542 -1.43 -14.30 -6.99
N MET A 543 -0.22 -13.75 -7.02
CA MET A 543 0.02 -12.31 -7.14
C MET A 543 -0.49 -11.77 -8.48
N ALA A 544 -0.28 -12.51 -9.58
CA ALA A 544 -0.79 -12.13 -10.90
C ALA A 544 -2.32 -12.03 -10.88
N LYS A 545 -3.01 -13.02 -10.29
CA LYS A 545 -4.47 -13.00 -10.18
C LYS A 545 -4.99 -11.88 -9.28
N ALA A 546 -4.32 -11.62 -8.15
CA ALA A 546 -4.66 -10.50 -7.28
C ALA A 546 -4.47 -9.15 -7.99
N GLY A 547 -3.39 -8.99 -8.76
CA GLY A 547 -3.15 -7.82 -9.59
C GLY A 547 -4.23 -7.61 -10.66
N GLU A 548 -4.63 -8.66 -11.37
CA GLU A 548 -5.74 -8.64 -12.33
C GLU A 548 -7.04 -8.17 -11.65
N MET A 549 -7.39 -8.75 -10.50
CA MET A 549 -8.60 -8.36 -9.77
C MET A 549 -8.57 -6.89 -9.32
N ALA A 550 -7.42 -6.41 -8.84
CA ALA A 550 -7.24 -5.01 -8.46
C ALA A 550 -7.40 -4.07 -9.66
N MET A 551 -6.84 -4.43 -10.83
CA MET A 551 -6.97 -3.65 -12.07
C MET A 551 -8.42 -3.62 -12.58
N TRP A 552 -9.16 -4.74 -12.52
CA TRP A 552 -10.59 -4.76 -12.84
C TRP A 552 -11.40 -3.89 -11.89
N HIS A 553 -11.07 -3.91 -10.59
CA HIS A 553 -11.72 -3.05 -9.61
C HIS A 553 -11.46 -1.57 -9.93
N ALA A 554 -10.21 -1.17 -10.16
CA ALA A 554 -9.85 0.19 -10.54
C ALA A 554 -10.58 0.63 -11.81
N PHE A 555 -10.55 -0.18 -12.88
CA PHE A 555 -11.19 0.15 -14.15
C PHE A 555 -12.70 0.41 -14.01
N LYS A 556 -13.40 -0.37 -13.18
CA LYS A 556 -14.84 -0.19 -12.91
C LYS A 556 -15.17 1.09 -12.14
N GLN A 557 -14.20 1.67 -11.42
CA GLN A 557 -14.37 2.92 -10.67
C GLN A 557 -14.11 4.18 -11.52
N ILE A 558 -13.72 4.03 -12.77
CA ILE A 558 -13.45 5.18 -13.66
C ILE A 558 -14.77 5.68 -14.25
N HIS A 559 -15.10 6.96 -14.01
CA HIS A 559 -16.35 7.59 -14.43
C HIS A 559 -16.12 8.75 -15.43
N ILE A 560 -15.13 8.60 -16.31
CA ILE A 560 -14.79 9.55 -17.37
C ILE A 560 -14.82 8.85 -18.73
N PRO A 561 -14.95 9.55 -19.86
CA PRO A 561 -14.89 8.97 -21.20
C PRO A 561 -13.56 8.21 -21.41
N ILE A 562 -13.65 6.95 -21.85
CA ILE A 562 -12.52 6.07 -22.13
C ILE A 562 -12.61 5.61 -23.58
N LEU A 563 -11.50 5.77 -24.32
CA LEU A 563 -11.31 5.13 -25.63
C LEU A 563 -10.26 4.02 -25.48
N ILE A 564 -10.65 2.78 -25.72
CA ILE A 564 -9.75 1.62 -25.76
C ILE A 564 -9.38 1.40 -27.22
N VAL A 565 -8.11 1.51 -27.55
CA VAL A 565 -7.58 1.18 -28.87
C VAL A 565 -6.89 -0.17 -28.78
N ARG A 566 -7.33 -1.13 -29.61
CA ARG A 566 -6.75 -2.46 -29.69
C ARG A 566 -6.07 -2.67 -31.04
N GLY A 567 -4.86 -3.20 -31.04
CA GLY A 567 -4.28 -3.77 -32.26
C GLY A 567 -5.01 -5.08 -32.63
N GLY A 568 -5.44 -5.23 -33.91
CA GLY A 568 -6.21 -6.40 -34.37
C GLY A 568 -5.51 -7.72 -34.10
N ASP A 569 -4.15 -7.72 -34.20
CA ASP A 569 -3.28 -8.87 -33.96
C ASP A 569 -2.61 -8.85 -32.58
N SER A 570 -3.14 -8.05 -31.64
CA SER A 570 -2.55 -7.97 -30.30
C SER A 570 -2.63 -9.29 -29.55
N ASP A 571 -1.47 -9.76 -29.07
CA ASP A 571 -1.32 -10.90 -28.19
C ASP A 571 -1.47 -10.53 -26.70
N LEU A 572 -1.46 -9.22 -26.38
CA LEU A 572 -1.53 -8.72 -25.00
C LEU A 572 -2.96 -8.38 -24.56
N LEU A 573 -3.73 -7.75 -25.43
CA LEU A 573 -5.12 -7.35 -25.20
C LEU A 573 -6.04 -8.16 -26.12
N SER A 574 -6.72 -9.18 -25.57
CA SER A 574 -7.66 -9.98 -26.36
C SER A 574 -8.97 -9.23 -26.66
N ALA A 575 -9.62 -9.55 -27.78
CA ALA A 575 -10.94 -9.01 -28.12
C ALA A 575 -12.00 -9.33 -27.03
N ALA A 576 -11.85 -10.48 -26.37
CA ALA A 576 -12.72 -10.89 -25.25
C ALA A 576 -12.54 -9.96 -24.05
N THR A 577 -11.31 -9.60 -23.70
CA THR A 577 -11.01 -8.62 -22.62
C THR A 577 -11.56 -7.24 -22.95
N VAL A 578 -11.44 -6.77 -24.19
CA VAL A 578 -12.05 -5.51 -24.64
C VAL A 578 -13.57 -5.52 -24.49
N ALA A 579 -14.22 -6.61 -24.92
CA ALA A 579 -15.67 -6.75 -24.78
C ALA A 579 -16.11 -6.73 -23.30
N GLU A 580 -15.33 -7.39 -22.40
CA GLU A 580 -15.57 -7.35 -20.96
C GLU A 580 -15.36 -5.93 -20.37
N MET A 581 -14.34 -5.21 -20.83
CA MET A 581 -14.08 -3.81 -20.43
C MET A 581 -15.28 -2.92 -20.80
N CYS A 582 -15.72 -2.93 -22.06
CA CYS A 582 -16.85 -2.13 -22.51
C CYS A 582 -18.18 -2.53 -21.84
N LYS A 583 -18.38 -3.82 -21.51
CA LYS A 583 -19.53 -4.29 -20.76
C LYS A 583 -19.51 -3.82 -19.29
N SER A 584 -18.34 -3.79 -18.67
CA SER A 584 -18.18 -3.52 -17.24
C SER A 584 -18.12 -2.04 -16.88
N ASN A 585 -17.85 -1.17 -17.89
CA ASN A 585 -17.75 0.28 -17.69
C ASN A 585 -18.51 1.01 -18.82
N PRO A 586 -19.62 1.70 -18.51
CA PRO A 586 -20.47 2.37 -19.52
C PRO A 586 -19.80 3.60 -20.16
N TYR A 587 -18.71 4.10 -19.62
CA TYR A 587 -17.94 5.22 -20.18
C TYR A 587 -16.88 4.76 -21.18
N ALA A 588 -16.66 3.43 -21.33
CA ALA A 588 -15.67 2.86 -22.22
C ALA A 588 -16.27 2.52 -23.60
N ARG A 589 -15.57 2.95 -24.65
CA ARG A 589 -15.78 2.48 -26.02
C ARG A 589 -14.47 1.98 -26.61
N SER A 590 -14.52 1.13 -27.63
CA SER A 590 -13.33 0.55 -28.25
C SER A 590 -13.27 0.76 -29.74
N ILE A 591 -12.04 0.80 -30.27
CA ILE A 591 -11.72 0.78 -31.70
C ILE A 591 -10.60 -0.24 -31.89
N GLU A 592 -10.69 -1.00 -32.99
CA GLU A 592 -9.65 -1.94 -33.40
C GLU A 592 -8.91 -1.42 -34.64
N ILE A 593 -7.56 -1.50 -34.60
CA ILE A 593 -6.69 -1.14 -35.72
C ILE A 593 -6.22 -2.46 -36.37
N PRO A 594 -6.66 -2.78 -37.60
CA PRO A 594 -6.33 -4.04 -38.24
C PRO A 594 -4.84 -4.14 -38.60
N ASN A 595 -4.32 -5.36 -38.68
CA ASN A 595 -2.93 -5.69 -39.05
C ASN A 595 -1.85 -5.04 -38.17
N VAL A 596 -2.18 -4.76 -36.92
CA VAL A 596 -1.26 -4.23 -35.91
C VAL A 596 -1.37 -5.08 -34.64
N GLY A 597 -0.23 -5.51 -34.10
CA GLY A 597 -0.16 -6.20 -32.83
C GLY A 597 0.03 -5.24 -31.64
N HIS A 598 0.75 -5.70 -30.62
CA HIS A 598 1.00 -4.89 -29.42
C HIS A 598 2.26 -4.03 -29.58
N ALA A 599 2.10 -2.68 -29.69
CA ALA A 599 0.91 -1.87 -29.67
C ALA A 599 0.89 -0.90 -30.87
N PRO A 600 -0.28 -0.35 -31.29
CA PRO A 600 -0.33 0.74 -32.26
C PRO A 600 0.63 1.88 -31.90
N SER A 601 1.42 2.35 -32.86
CA SER A 601 2.53 3.29 -32.60
C SER A 601 2.11 4.75 -32.49
N PHE A 602 0.95 5.10 -33.04
CA PHE A 602 0.44 6.48 -33.18
C PHE A 602 1.40 7.43 -33.93
N ILE A 603 2.17 6.88 -34.88
CA ILE A 603 2.95 7.64 -35.85
C ILE A 603 2.12 7.91 -37.11
N LYS A 604 1.24 6.97 -37.48
CA LYS A 604 0.42 7.04 -38.69
C LYS A 604 -0.66 8.12 -38.58
N ALA A 605 -0.91 8.83 -39.69
CA ALA A 605 -1.84 9.95 -39.73
C ALA A 605 -3.26 9.58 -39.27
N GLU A 606 -3.74 8.38 -39.67
CA GLU A 606 -5.06 7.88 -39.27
C GLU A 606 -5.15 7.59 -37.76
N GLN A 607 -4.09 7.09 -37.14
CA GLN A 607 -4.03 6.86 -35.70
C GLN A 607 -4.02 8.19 -34.93
N ILE A 608 -3.25 9.18 -35.41
CA ILE A 608 -3.20 10.54 -34.87
C ILE A 608 -4.58 11.21 -34.99
N ALA A 609 -5.26 11.06 -36.13
CA ALA A 609 -6.60 11.60 -36.34
C ALA A 609 -7.60 11.05 -35.33
N LEU A 610 -7.52 9.75 -34.99
CA LEU A 610 -8.33 9.11 -33.95
C LEU A 610 -8.10 9.75 -32.56
N ALA A 611 -6.85 10.02 -32.20
CA ALA A 611 -6.55 10.69 -30.95
C ALA A 611 -7.07 12.14 -30.92
N LYS A 612 -6.92 12.87 -32.01
CA LYS A 612 -7.48 14.24 -32.19
C LYS A 612 -9.01 14.25 -32.03
N GLU A 613 -9.70 13.34 -32.70
CA GLU A 613 -11.16 13.21 -32.59
C GLU A 613 -11.61 12.92 -31.15
N PHE A 614 -10.89 12.08 -30.44
CA PHE A 614 -11.26 11.70 -29.08
C PHE A 614 -11.02 12.81 -28.05
N PHE A 615 -9.89 13.51 -28.12
CA PHE A 615 -9.52 14.52 -27.13
C PHE A 615 -10.10 15.90 -27.44
N GLY A 616 -10.24 16.26 -28.72
CA GLY A 616 -10.90 17.49 -29.15
C GLY A 616 -12.39 17.38 -28.94
#